data_b6ff5eb34022e37fb7a0a7cf2fc87b89
#
_entry.id   b6ff5eb34022e37fb7a0a7cf2fc87b89
#
_cell.length_a   1.000
_cell.length_b   1.000
_cell.length_c   1.000
_cell.angle_alpha   90.00
_cell.angle_beta   90.00
_cell.angle_gamma   90.00
#
_symmetry.space_group_name_H-M   'P 1'
#
loop_
_entity.id
_entity.type
_entity.pdbx_description
1 polymer ?
#
loop_
_entity_poly.entity_id
_entity_poly.type
_entity_poly.pdbx_seq_one_letter_code
_entity_poly.pdbx_strand_id
1 'polypeptide(L)'
;GNAELYVLLWDTPLWPAHWQEPLLIELVQWERAQLGPERLRWLASLPEHVALSAGRLEDLLVVHGVPGNPFLPFLARPGEDRAPWVQTDARVRQLLRGADADVVVCGHTHAMFRRTVRRADGGETLIISPGTVSYGRGRDKAVGVAEYALLDWSQAGGWQVTVRRVGYDVGKLHRALLACRGDFPVAEAIANRMRPPGAEIVPGRSPDFIRWRWGDAPDWWEDRDSLPEWRRLRGEFD
;
A
#
# COMPACT_ATOMS: atom_id res chain seq x y z
N GLY A 1 4.61 2.85 -4.94
CA GLY A 1 4.02 1.65 -4.31
C GLY A 1 3.75 0.55 -5.32
N ASN A 2 3.04 -0.50 -4.88
CA ASN A 2 2.74 -1.63 -5.77
C ASN A 2 1.75 -1.28 -6.90
N ALA A 3 0.90 -0.29 -6.72
CA ALA A 3 -0.04 0.13 -7.77
C ALA A 3 0.68 0.74 -8.98
N GLU A 4 1.70 1.56 -8.74
CA GLU A 4 2.54 2.12 -9.81
C GLU A 4 3.26 1.02 -10.57
N LEU A 5 3.69 -0.06 -9.90
CA LEU A 5 4.34 -1.19 -10.58
C LEU A 5 3.40 -1.94 -11.52
N TYR A 6 2.13 -2.11 -11.18
CA TYR A 6 1.16 -2.67 -12.13
C TYR A 6 1.10 -1.84 -13.42
N VAL A 7 1.07 -0.52 -13.27
CA VAL A 7 0.98 0.39 -14.42
C VAL A 7 2.28 0.42 -15.22
N LEU A 8 3.43 0.42 -14.58
CA LEU A 8 4.74 0.51 -15.23
C LEU A 8 5.18 -0.79 -15.90
N LEU A 9 4.87 -1.93 -15.31
CA LEU A 9 5.26 -3.24 -15.82
C LEU A 9 4.34 -3.78 -16.93
N TRP A 10 3.16 -3.19 -17.11
CA TRP A 10 2.23 -3.61 -18.14
C TRP A 10 2.87 -3.60 -19.53
N ASP A 11 2.66 -4.69 -20.29
CA ASP A 11 3.19 -4.88 -21.64
C ASP A 11 4.73 -4.86 -21.72
N THR A 12 5.39 -5.25 -20.65
CA THR A 12 6.84 -5.46 -20.60
C THR A 12 7.16 -6.92 -20.34
N PRO A 13 8.38 -7.40 -20.64
CA PRO A 13 8.80 -8.77 -20.28
C PRO A 13 8.75 -9.08 -18.79
N LEU A 14 8.67 -8.07 -17.94
CA LEU A 14 8.57 -8.22 -16.48
C LEU A 14 7.14 -8.32 -15.97
N TRP A 15 6.14 -8.20 -16.82
CA TRP A 15 4.76 -8.45 -16.43
C TRP A 15 4.62 -9.92 -16.00
N PRO A 16 4.30 -10.20 -14.73
CA PRO A 16 4.23 -11.57 -14.26
C PRO A 16 3.15 -12.37 -14.97
N ALA A 17 3.49 -13.56 -15.44
CA ALA A 17 2.57 -14.41 -16.23
C ALA A 17 1.26 -14.75 -15.50
N HIS A 18 1.26 -14.73 -14.17
CA HIS A 18 0.07 -14.99 -13.36
C HIS A 18 -0.80 -13.74 -13.10
N TRP A 19 -0.38 -12.54 -13.52
CA TRP A 19 -1.20 -11.33 -13.48
C TRP A 19 -2.14 -11.25 -14.68
N GLN A 20 -2.92 -12.31 -14.89
CA GLN A 20 -3.84 -12.45 -16.04
C GLN A 20 -5.31 -12.20 -15.69
N GLU A 21 -5.57 -11.60 -14.52
CA GLU A 21 -6.93 -11.26 -14.13
C GLU A 21 -7.49 -10.14 -15.04
N PRO A 22 -8.60 -10.41 -15.78
CA PRO A 22 -9.08 -9.50 -16.82
C PRO A 22 -9.37 -8.07 -16.32
N LEU A 23 -9.95 -7.95 -15.13
CA LEU A 23 -10.29 -6.64 -14.58
C LEU A 23 -9.05 -5.85 -14.15
N LEU A 24 -7.97 -6.54 -13.73
CA LEU A 24 -6.68 -5.90 -13.48
C LEU A 24 -6.11 -5.35 -14.78
N ILE A 25 -6.14 -6.15 -15.84
CA ILE A 25 -5.64 -5.76 -17.16
C ILE A 25 -6.39 -4.53 -17.67
N GLU A 26 -7.72 -4.56 -17.64
CA GLU A 26 -8.55 -3.42 -18.05
C GLU A 26 -8.24 -2.16 -17.21
N LEU A 27 -8.10 -2.32 -15.90
CA LEU A 27 -7.74 -1.21 -15.01
C LEU A 27 -6.39 -0.60 -15.37
N VAL A 28 -5.37 -1.43 -15.53
CA VAL A 28 -4.03 -0.97 -15.86
C VAL A 28 -3.97 -0.28 -17.23
N GLN A 29 -4.66 -0.83 -18.23
CA GLN A 29 -4.76 -0.20 -19.55
C GLN A 29 -5.46 1.17 -19.48
N TRP A 30 -6.54 1.25 -18.71
CA TRP A 30 -7.26 2.49 -18.48
C TRP A 30 -6.37 3.52 -17.75
N GLU A 31 -5.69 3.13 -16.66
CA GLU A 31 -4.78 3.98 -15.89
C GLU A 31 -3.65 4.53 -16.78
N ARG A 32 -3.05 3.69 -17.62
CA ARG A 32 -2.01 4.12 -18.56
C ARG A 32 -2.53 5.12 -19.59
N ALA A 33 -3.72 4.88 -20.13
CA ALA A 33 -4.36 5.80 -21.08
C ALA A 33 -4.64 7.17 -20.45
N GLN A 34 -5.08 7.20 -19.17
CA GLN A 34 -5.33 8.45 -18.46
C GLN A 34 -4.05 9.19 -18.07
N LEU A 35 -2.99 8.48 -17.74
CA LEU A 35 -1.71 9.07 -17.34
C LEU A 35 -0.97 9.65 -18.56
N GLY A 36 -0.92 8.90 -19.63
CA GLY A 36 -0.12 9.24 -20.80
C GLY A 36 1.41 9.12 -20.56
N PRO A 37 2.22 9.27 -21.61
CA PRO A 37 3.65 8.95 -21.55
C PRO A 37 4.45 9.84 -20.59
N GLU A 38 4.11 11.10 -20.47
CA GLU A 38 4.82 12.03 -19.59
C GLU A 38 4.67 11.65 -18.11
N ARG A 39 3.44 11.39 -17.66
CA ARG A 39 3.20 10.99 -16.27
C ARG A 39 3.73 9.60 -15.97
N LEU A 40 3.74 8.69 -16.97
CA LEU A 40 4.37 7.39 -16.82
C LEU A 40 5.88 7.51 -16.59
N ARG A 41 6.59 8.36 -17.34
CA ARG A 41 8.01 8.65 -17.07
C ARG A 41 8.23 9.24 -15.68
N TRP A 42 7.39 10.20 -15.29
CA TRP A 42 7.45 10.76 -13.94
C TRP A 42 7.24 9.68 -12.86
N LEU A 43 6.25 8.79 -13.00
CA LEU A 43 6.06 7.68 -12.07
C LEU A 43 7.28 6.75 -12.00
N ALA A 44 7.90 6.46 -13.15
CA ALA A 44 9.10 5.64 -13.20
C ALA A 44 10.29 6.31 -12.49
N SER A 45 10.37 7.63 -12.48
CA SER A 45 11.42 8.39 -11.80
C SER A 45 11.27 8.49 -10.28
N LEU A 46 10.10 8.14 -9.73
CA LEU A 46 9.88 8.23 -8.27
C LEU A 46 10.77 7.25 -7.50
N PRO A 47 11.34 7.64 -6.36
CA PRO A 47 12.17 6.75 -5.55
C PRO A 47 11.32 5.62 -4.92
N GLU A 48 11.92 4.45 -4.72
CA GLU A 48 11.27 3.32 -4.02
C GLU A 48 11.01 3.62 -2.55
N HIS A 49 11.85 4.46 -1.97
CA HIS A 49 11.75 4.91 -0.59
C HIS A 49 12.25 6.34 -0.46
N VAL A 50 11.86 6.99 0.61
CA VAL A 50 12.40 8.30 1.00
C VAL A 50 13.05 8.14 2.38
N ALA A 51 14.32 8.49 2.46
CA ALA A 51 15.05 8.57 3.72
C ALA A 51 15.22 10.05 4.10
N LEU A 52 14.85 10.38 5.32
CA LEU A 52 15.02 11.71 5.91
C LEU A 52 15.94 11.59 7.11
N SER A 53 17.04 12.32 7.06
CA SER A 53 17.96 12.45 8.19
C SER A 53 18.03 13.92 8.57
N ALA A 54 17.93 14.21 9.86
CA ALA A 54 18.00 15.55 10.39
C ALA A 54 19.27 15.75 11.25
N GLY A 55 20.42 15.45 10.65
CA GLY A 55 21.72 15.59 11.27
C GLY A 55 22.07 14.44 12.24
N ARG A 56 22.18 14.71 13.54
CA ARG A 56 22.36 13.65 14.56
C ARG A 56 21.06 12.97 14.95
N LEU A 57 20.04 13.20 14.18
CA LEU A 57 18.69 12.78 14.47
C LEU A 57 18.42 11.45 13.79
N GLU A 58 17.61 10.74 14.47
CA GLU A 58 17.00 9.49 14.15
C GLU A 58 16.51 9.46 12.73
N ASP A 59 17.03 8.55 11.92
CA ASP A 59 16.68 8.45 10.53
C ASP A 59 15.25 7.94 10.36
N LEU A 60 14.50 8.67 9.55
CA LEU A 60 13.16 8.30 9.14
C LEU A 60 13.21 7.68 7.75
N LEU A 61 12.68 6.47 7.60
CA LEU A 61 12.53 5.78 6.34
C LEU A 61 11.06 5.65 5.97
N VAL A 62 10.68 6.16 4.81
CA VAL A 62 9.32 6.00 4.25
C VAL A 62 9.35 5.00 3.13
N VAL A 63 8.53 3.96 3.23
CA VAL A 63 8.39 2.88 2.24
C VAL A 63 6.92 2.58 1.98
N HIS A 64 6.57 1.94 0.86
CA HIS A 64 5.19 1.50 0.67
C HIS A 64 4.88 0.20 1.42
N GLY A 65 5.66 -0.84 1.18
CA GLY A 65 5.59 -2.12 1.89
C GLY A 65 6.73 -2.25 2.90
N VAL A 66 7.64 -3.20 2.68
CA VAL A 66 8.90 -3.29 3.42
C VAL A 66 10.04 -2.69 2.58
N PRO A 67 11.20 -2.33 3.18
CA PRO A 67 12.36 -1.87 2.43
C PRO A 67 12.71 -2.80 1.27
N GLY A 68 12.76 -2.26 0.05
CA GLY A 68 13.08 -3.00 -1.17
C GLY A 68 12.00 -3.95 -1.69
N ASN A 69 10.79 -3.97 -1.10
CA ASN A 69 9.66 -4.72 -1.65
C ASN A 69 8.31 -4.04 -1.33
N PRO A 70 7.68 -3.36 -2.31
CA PRO A 70 6.42 -2.66 -2.11
C PRO A 70 5.20 -3.58 -2.00
N PHE A 71 5.34 -4.87 -2.30
CA PHE A 71 4.25 -5.85 -2.20
C PHE A 71 4.22 -6.56 -0.85
N LEU A 72 5.32 -6.58 -0.11
CA LEU A 72 5.43 -7.33 1.12
C LEU A 72 5.07 -6.44 2.33
N PRO A 73 4.11 -6.83 3.15
CA PRO A 73 3.72 -6.05 4.32
C PRO A 73 4.53 -6.41 5.57
N PHE A 74 4.67 -5.47 6.50
CA PHE A 74 5.16 -5.77 7.86
C PHE A 74 4.15 -6.55 8.70
N LEU A 75 2.89 -6.54 8.32
CA LEU A 75 1.83 -7.28 8.98
C LEU A 75 1.57 -8.59 8.23
N ALA A 76 1.51 -9.71 8.96
CA ALA A 76 1.01 -10.96 8.42
C ALA A 76 -0.49 -10.84 8.08
N ARG A 77 -0.98 -11.63 7.13
CA ARG A 77 -2.42 -11.75 6.93
C ARG A 77 -3.04 -12.50 8.11
N PRO A 78 -4.22 -12.09 8.60
CA PRO A 78 -5.02 -12.99 9.39
C PRO A 78 -5.53 -14.09 8.46
N GLY A 79 -5.45 -15.34 8.88
CA GLY A 79 -6.40 -16.36 8.42
C GLY A 79 -7.82 -15.87 8.74
N GLU A 80 -8.81 -16.34 8.02
CA GLU A 80 -10.20 -15.84 8.07
C GLU A 80 -10.80 -15.69 9.48
N ASP A 81 -10.21 -16.34 10.51
CA ASP A 81 -10.72 -16.42 11.88
C ASP A 81 -9.87 -15.74 12.95
N ARG A 82 -8.83 -14.98 12.64
CA ARG A 82 -7.92 -14.46 13.66
C ARG A 82 -7.83 -12.94 13.70
N ALA A 83 -7.95 -12.43 14.91
CA ALA A 83 -7.55 -11.09 15.31
C ALA A 83 -6.04 -10.88 15.18
N PRO A 84 -5.54 -9.64 15.23
CA PRO A 84 -4.65 -9.07 14.23
C PRO A 84 -3.25 -9.66 14.23
N TRP A 85 -2.76 -10.03 13.07
CA TRP A 85 -1.58 -9.56 12.39
C TRP A 85 -0.30 -9.43 13.25
N VAL A 86 0.10 -10.43 14.03
CA VAL A 86 1.34 -10.35 14.79
C VAL A 86 2.40 -11.21 14.10
N GLN A 87 3.28 -10.58 13.35
CA GLN A 87 4.55 -11.19 13.00
C GLN A 87 5.46 -11.21 14.24
N THR A 88 6.31 -12.23 14.36
CA THR A 88 7.33 -12.26 15.42
C THR A 88 8.34 -11.14 15.21
N ASP A 89 9.01 -10.69 16.27
CA ASP A 89 10.11 -9.71 16.17
C ASP A 89 11.23 -10.17 15.25
N ALA A 90 11.52 -11.47 15.25
CA ALA A 90 12.51 -12.06 14.36
C ALA A 90 12.10 -11.86 12.88
N ARG A 91 10.83 -12.12 12.54
CA ARG A 91 10.35 -11.91 11.17
C ARG A 91 10.34 -10.43 10.79
N VAL A 92 9.92 -9.54 11.68
CA VAL A 92 9.95 -8.11 11.43
C VAL A 92 11.37 -7.59 11.19
N ARG A 93 12.35 -8.06 11.98
CA ARG A 93 13.77 -7.75 11.72
C ARG A 93 14.25 -8.23 10.36
N GLN A 94 13.85 -9.42 9.94
CA GLN A 94 14.14 -9.90 8.57
C GLN A 94 13.51 -9.00 7.50
N LEU A 95 12.29 -8.52 7.72
CA LEU A 95 11.57 -7.64 6.81
C LEU A 95 12.17 -6.23 6.74
N LEU A 96 12.81 -5.75 7.79
CA LEU A 96 13.58 -4.50 7.77
C LEU A 96 14.80 -4.59 6.86
N ARG A 97 15.30 -5.79 6.55
CA ARG A 97 16.40 -6.02 5.60
C ARG A 97 17.65 -5.19 5.86
N GLY A 98 17.96 -4.98 7.13
CA GLY A 98 19.11 -4.17 7.54
C GLY A 98 18.90 -2.67 7.40
N ALA A 99 17.66 -2.20 7.19
CA ALA A 99 17.35 -0.77 7.30
C ALA A 99 17.64 -0.33 8.74
N ASP A 100 18.57 0.61 8.86
CA ASP A 100 19.01 1.19 10.12
C ASP A 100 18.33 2.56 10.30
N ALA A 101 17.04 2.52 10.61
CA ALA A 101 16.22 3.70 10.81
C ALA A 101 15.51 3.62 12.16
N ASP A 102 15.44 4.74 12.86
CA ASP A 102 14.73 4.81 14.14
C ASP A 102 13.21 4.80 13.94
N VAL A 103 12.74 5.30 12.79
CA VAL A 103 11.33 5.26 12.40
C VAL A 103 11.19 4.74 10.98
N VAL A 104 10.32 3.75 10.78
CA VAL A 104 9.89 3.28 9.47
C VAL A 104 8.40 3.55 9.31
N VAL A 105 8.04 4.38 8.32
CA VAL A 105 6.65 4.62 7.93
C VAL A 105 6.34 3.77 6.72
N CYS A 106 5.29 2.96 6.81
CA CYS A 106 4.87 2.07 5.73
C CYS A 106 3.36 2.18 5.47
N GLY A 107 2.95 1.77 4.28
CA GLY A 107 1.56 1.70 3.84
C GLY A 107 1.11 0.27 3.53
N HIS A 108 0.61 0.06 2.33
CA HIS A 108 0.24 -1.22 1.71
C HIS A 108 -0.92 -1.97 2.37
N THR A 109 -0.92 -2.13 3.69
CA THR A 109 -1.91 -2.95 4.41
C THR A 109 -3.27 -2.28 4.56
N HIS A 110 -3.36 -0.96 4.37
CA HIS A 110 -4.54 -0.15 4.66
C HIS A 110 -5.05 -0.31 6.10
N ALA A 111 -4.16 -0.69 7.01
CA ALA A 111 -4.46 -0.87 8.42
C ALA A 111 -3.50 -0.03 9.26
N MET A 112 -4.05 0.71 10.21
CA MET A 112 -3.25 1.45 11.18
C MET A 112 -2.60 0.46 12.15
N PHE A 113 -1.28 0.58 12.30
CA PHE A 113 -0.55 -0.10 13.37
C PHE A 113 0.68 0.68 13.80
N ARG A 114 1.14 0.40 15.00
CA ARG A 114 2.38 0.89 15.57
C ARG A 114 3.08 -0.24 16.29
N ARG A 115 4.38 -0.39 16.07
CA ARG A 115 5.19 -1.42 16.70
C ARG A 115 6.63 -0.96 16.85
N THR A 116 7.23 -1.23 17.99
CA THR A 116 8.67 -1.06 18.23
C THR A 116 9.36 -2.43 18.19
N VAL A 117 10.51 -2.50 17.53
CA VAL A 117 11.32 -3.70 17.41
C VAL A 117 12.77 -3.37 17.74
N ARG A 118 13.42 -4.18 18.60
CA ARG A 118 14.85 -4.05 18.88
C ARG A 118 15.70 -4.41 17.68
N ARG A 119 16.65 -3.54 17.36
CA ARG A 119 17.69 -3.78 16.36
C ARG A 119 18.84 -4.64 16.93
N ALA A 120 19.70 -5.13 16.03
CA ALA A 120 20.86 -5.91 16.42
C ALA A 120 21.94 -5.09 17.16
N ASP A 121 22.01 -3.78 16.89
CA ASP A 121 22.90 -2.82 17.55
C ASP A 121 22.46 -2.42 18.97
N GLY A 122 21.31 -2.91 19.41
CA GLY A 122 20.68 -2.57 20.71
C GLY A 122 19.75 -1.38 20.66
N GLY A 123 19.67 -0.64 19.54
CA GLY A 123 18.70 0.41 19.30
C GLY A 123 17.29 -0.14 19.06
N GLU A 124 16.34 0.76 18.82
CA GLU A 124 14.96 0.41 18.52
C GLU A 124 14.51 1.04 17.20
N THR A 125 13.68 0.33 16.46
CA THR A 125 12.99 0.88 15.29
C THR A 125 11.50 0.94 15.58
N LEU A 126 10.90 2.12 15.46
CA LEU A 126 9.47 2.32 15.51
C LEU A 126 8.88 2.16 14.09
N ILE A 127 8.04 1.16 13.89
CA ILE A 127 7.35 0.91 12.62
C ILE A 127 5.92 1.40 12.74
N ILE A 128 5.48 2.20 11.76
CA ILE A 128 4.16 2.83 11.74
C ILE A 128 3.53 2.65 10.38
N SER A 129 2.29 2.17 10.38
CA SER A 129 1.38 2.34 9.25
C SER A 129 0.26 3.29 9.67
N PRO A 130 0.07 4.43 8.99
CA PRO A 130 -0.92 5.43 9.38
C PRO A 130 -2.36 5.00 9.08
N GLY A 131 -2.57 3.87 8.46
CA GLY A 131 -3.87 3.43 8.01
C GLY A 131 -4.13 3.74 6.54
N THR A 132 -5.32 4.21 6.23
CA THR A 132 -5.73 4.50 4.85
C THR A 132 -6.65 5.72 4.76
N VAL A 133 -6.54 6.46 3.68
CA VAL A 133 -7.45 7.58 3.37
C VAL A 133 -8.69 7.12 2.58
N SER A 134 -8.70 5.87 2.12
CA SER A 134 -9.81 5.32 1.33
C SER A 134 -10.55 4.22 2.08
N TYR A 135 -10.46 2.98 1.65
CA TYR A 135 -11.10 1.87 2.32
C TYR A 135 -10.12 1.14 3.26
N GLY A 136 -10.50 1.03 4.52
CA GLY A 136 -9.73 0.30 5.51
C GLY A 136 -9.95 -1.21 5.45
N ARG A 137 -8.97 -1.96 5.96
CA ARG A 137 -9.10 -3.39 6.22
C ARG A 137 -9.35 -3.63 7.70
N GLY A 138 -10.23 -4.56 8.01
CA GLY A 138 -10.57 -4.96 9.38
C GLY A 138 -12.06 -4.78 9.71
N ARG A 139 -12.53 -5.57 10.67
CA ARG A 139 -13.95 -5.58 11.09
C ARG A 139 -14.40 -4.24 11.71
N ASP A 140 -13.44 -3.44 12.21
CA ASP A 140 -13.75 -2.24 13.00
C ASP A 140 -13.62 -0.94 12.21
N LYS A 141 -13.38 -1.00 10.89
CA LYS A 141 -13.26 0.22 10.09
C LYS A 141 -14.62 0.67 9.61
N ALA A 142 -15.09 1.74 10.20
CA ALA A 142 -16.24 2.46 9.70
C ALA A 142 -15.95 2.95 8.26
N VAL A 143 -16.80 2.59 7.33
CA VAL A 143 -16.81 3.17 6.00
C VAL A 143 -17.02 4.69 6.14
N GLY A 144 -16.23 5.48 5.42
CA GLY A 144 -16.31 6.95 5.53
C GLY A 144 -15.37 7.57 6.54
N VAL A 145 -14.32 6.86 6.96
CA VAL A 145 -13.26 7.41 7.82
C VAL A 145 -11.91 7.27 7.13
N ALA A 146 -11.23 8.39 6.93
CA ALA A 146 -9.84 8.47 6.48
C ALA A 146 -8.90 8.53 7.69
N GLU A 147 -7.74 7.87 7.59
CA GLU A 147 -6.72 7.87 8.63
C GLU A 147 -5.40 8.40 8.08
N TYR A 148 -4.71 9.21 8.88
CA TYR A 148 -3.35 9.67 8.61
C TYR A 148 -2.59 9.86 9.93
N ALA A 149 -1.27 9.97 9.85
CA ALA A 149 -0.41 10.25 11.00
C ALA A 149 0.35 11.55 10.81
N LEU A 150 0.51 12.29 11.91
CA LEU A 150 1.48 13.37 12.04
C LEU A 150 2.67 12.81 12.80
N LEU A 151 3.86 13.09 12.29
CA LEU A 151 5.13 12.75 12.93
C LEU A 151 5.83 14.05 13.26
N ASP A 152 5.94 14.32 14.54
CA ASP A 152 6.64 15.49 15.08
C ASP A 152 7.95 15.02 15.73
N TRP A 153 9.03 15.71 15.41
CA TRP A 153 10.31 15.41 16.03
C TRP A 153 10.76 16.57 16.93
N SER A 154 11.35 16.22 18.07
CA SER A 154 11.99 17.19 18.96
C SER A 154 13.25 16.60 19.58
N GLN A 155 14.24 17.47 19.86
CA GLN A 155 15.49 17.05 20.49
C GLN A 155 15.29 16.45 21.88
N ALA A 156 14.30 16.90 22.62
CA ALA A 156 14.01 16.44 23.99
C ALA A 156 13.15 15.17 24.02
N GLY A 157 12.26 14.96 23.04
CA GLY A 157 11.27 13.90 23.07
C GLY A 157 11.36 12.90 21.92
N GLY A 158 12.31 13.06 20.99
CA GLY A 158 12.40 12.21 19.79
C GLY A 158 11.16 12.31 18.91
N TRP A 159 10.86 11.24 18.20
CA TRP A 159 9.69 11.14 17.33
C TRP A 159 8.40 10.90 18.10
N GLN A 160 7.45 11.82 17.92
CA GLN A 160 6.09 11.69 18.41
C GLN A 160 5.15 11.40 17.25
N VAL A 161 4.21 10.46 17.45
CA VAL A 161 3.25 10.05 16.42
C VAL A 161 1.83 10.31 16.89
N THR A 162 1.12 11.13 16.13
CA THR A 162 -0.29 11.42 16.37
C THR A 162 -1.13 10.90 15.22
N VAL A 163 -1.94 9.88 15.46
CA VAL A 163 -2.90 9.36 14.47
C VAL A 163 -4.15 10.23 14.47
N ARG A 164 -4.59 10.61 13.29
CA ARG A 164 -5.81 11.38 13.04
C ARG A 164 -6.82 10.56 12.28
N ARG A 165 -8.08 10.74 12.60
CA ARG A 165 -9.23 10.13 11.93
C ARG A 165 -10.18 11.22 11.50
N VAL A 166 -10.54 11.24 10.21
CA VAL A 166 -11.41 12.26 9.62
C VAL A 166 -12.55 11.58 8.90
N GLY A 167 -13.78 11.95 9.29
CA GLY A 167 -14.98 11.49 8.61
C GLY A 167 -15.13 12.15 7.24
N TYR A 168 -15.63 11.42 6.26
CA TYR A 168 -16.02 11.95 4.96
C TYR A 168 -17.36 11.36 4.49
N ASP A 169 -18.02 12.06 3.56
CA ASP A 169 -19.30 11.62 3.00
C ASP A 169 -19.11 10.45 2.04
N VAL A 170 -19.23 9.23 2.57
CA VAL A 170 -19.15 8.00 1.79
C VAL A 170 -20.29 7.87 0.78
N GLY A 171 -21.48 8.43 1.07
CA GLY A 171 -22.60 8.44 0.13
C GLY A 171 -22.28 9.28 -1.11
N LYS A 172 -21.62 10.43 -0.94
CA LYS A 172 -21.15 11.26 -2.06
C LYS A 172 -20.12 10.49 -2.90
N LEU A 173 -19.14 9.85 -2.26
CA LEU A 173 -18.14 9.03 -2.95
C LEU A 173 -18.79 7.87 -3.72
N HIS A 174 -19.71 7.14 -3.09
CA HIS A 174 -20.42 6.04 -3.71
C HIS A 174 -21.19 6.49 -4.97
N ARG A 175 -21.93 7.59 -4.88
CA ARG A 175 -22.64 8.16 -6.06
C ARG A 175 -21.67 8.58 -7.16
N ALA A 176 -20.55 9.20 -6.83
CA ALA A 176 -19.52 9.59 -7.80
C ALA A 176 -18.93 8.37 -8.53
N LEU A 177 -18.63 7.30 -7.83
CA LEU A 177 -18.15 6.05 -8.42
C LEU A 177 -19.19 5.44 -9.38
N LEU A 178 -20.45 5.40 -8.99
CA LEU A 178 -21.51 4.90 -9.86
C LEU A 178 -21.75 5.78 -11.08
N ALA A 179 -21.54 7.10 -10.98
CA ALA A 179 -21.66 8.01 -12.11
C ALA A 179 -20.58 7.78 -13.18
N CYS A 180 -19.39 7.33 -12.79
CA CYS A 180 -18.30 7.06 -13.74
C CYS A 180 -18.17 5.58 -14.15
N ARG A 181 -19.15 4.72 -13.84
CA ARG A 181 -19.11 3.28 -14.12
C ARG A 181 -18.91 2.90 -15.60
N GLY A 182 -19.28 3.78 -16.52
CA GLY A 182 -19.06 3.55 -17.96
C GLY A 182 -17.63 3.81 -18.41
N ASP A 183 -16.90 4.64 -17.67
CA ASP A 183 -15.56 5.11 -18.04
C ASP A 183 -14.45 4.49 -17.16
N PHE A 184 -14.79 4.06 -15.95
CA PHE A 184 -13.84 3.52 -14.99
C PHE A 184 -14.08 2.02 -14.72
N PRO A 185 -13.21 1.11 -15.18
CA PRO A 185 -13.44 -0.34 -15.21
C PRO A 185 -13.82 -0.97 -13.87
N VAL A 186 -13.29 -0.43 -12.76
CA VAL A 186 -13.51 -0.98 -11.41
C VAL A 186 -14.48 -0.16 -10.57
N ALA A 187 -15.18 0.81 -11.16
CA ALA A 187 -16.07 1.72 -10.45
C ALA A 187 -17.11 1.01 -9.58
N GLU A 188 -17.78 0.00 -10.13
CA GLU A 188 -18.81 -0.78 -9.43
C GLU A 188 -18.21 -1.62 -8.29
N ALA A 189 -17.06 -2.24 -8.52
CA ALA A 189 -16.37 -3.04 -7.51
C ALA A 189 -15.94 -2.17 -6.33
N ILE A 190 -15.41 -0.97 -6.59
CA ILE A 190 -15.03 -0.02 -5.55
C ILE A 190 -16.27 0.56 -4.87
N ALA A 191 -17.32 0.92 -5.62
CA ALA A 191 -18.57 1.43 -5.07
C ALA A 191 -19.21 0.42 -4.10
N ASN A 192 -19.27 -0.87 -4.47
CA ASN A 192 -19.76 -1.92 -3.61
C ASN A 192 -18.95 -2.06 -2.32
N ARG A 193 -17.64 -1.89 -2.40
CA ARG A 193 -16.74 -1.95 -1.25
C ARG A 193 -16.88 -0.73 -0.34
N MET A 194 -17.11 0.45 -0.92
CA MET A 194 -17.30 1.73 -0.21
C MET A 194 -18.78 2.03 0.06
N ARG A 195 -19.62 1.02 -0.03
CA ARG A 195 -21.06 1.17 0.12
C ARG A 195 -21.44 1.66 1.51
N PRO A 196 -22.27 2.73 1.59
CA PRO A 196 -22.80 3.16 2.88
C PRO A 196 -23.70 2.09 3.49
N PRO A 197 -23.84 2.04 4.82
CA PRO A 197 -24.74 1.12 5.47
C PRO A 197 -26.16 1.22 4.89
N GLY A 198 -26.78 0.09 4.59
CA GLY A 198 -28.15 0.01 4.03
C GLY A 198 -28.27 0.24 2.54
N ALA A 199 -27.23 0.66 1.84
CA ALA A 199 -27.27 0.74 0.38
C ALA A 199 -27.22 -0.66 -0.27
N GLU A 200 -27.90 -0.82 -1.40
CA GLU A 200 -27.93 -2.08 -2.14
C GLU A 200 -26.60 -2.37 -2.83
N ILE A 201 -26.34 -3.65 -3.05
CA ILE A 201 -25.23 -4.09 -3.90
C ILE A 201 -25.57 -3.79 -5.35
N VAL A 202 -24.71 -3.06 -6.02
CA VAL A 202 -24.86 -2.81 -7.45
C VAL A 202 -24.52 -4.09 -8.20
N PRO A 203 -25.42 -4.64 -9.03
CA PRO A 203 -25.10 -5.76 -9.91
C PRO A 203 -23.97 -5.36 -10.87
N GLY A 204 -22.93 -6.14 -10.94
CA GLY A 204 -21.78 -5.86 -11.77
C GLY A 204 -20.61 -6.80 -11.50
N ARG A 205 -19.43 -6.39 -11.91
CA ARG A 205 -18.20 -7.17 -11.73
C ARG A 205 -17.91 -7.41 -10.26
N SER A 206 -17.59 -8.65 -9.94
CA SER A 206 -17.48 -9.16 -8.58
C SER A 206 -16.48 -8.39 -7.70
N PRO A 207 -16.79 -8.20 -6.41
CA PRO A 207 -15.81 -7.81 -5.41
C PRO A 207 -14.60 -8.74 -5.29
N ASP A 208 -14.66 -9.94 -5.88
CA ASP A 208 -13.58 -10.94 -5.85
C ASP A 208 -12.29 -10.44 -6.51
N PHE A 209 -12.39 -9.54 -7.49
CA PHE A 209 -11.22 -8.85 -8.02
C PHE A 209 -10.45 -8.08 -6.93
N ILE A 210 -11.14 -7.37 -6.07
CA ILE A 210 -10.52 -6.66 -4.94
C ILE A 210 -9.96 -7.66 -3.93
N ARG A 211 -10.62 -8.81 -3.76
CA ARG A 211 -10.14 -9.92 -2.94
C ARG A 211 -8.85 -10.50 -3.52
N TRP A 212 -8.80 -10.74 -4.83
CA TRP A 212 -7.61 -11.22 -5.52
C TRP A 212 -6.45 -10.20 -5.43
N ARG A 213 -6.71 -8.93 -5.78
CA ARG A 213 -5.66 -7.88 -5.75
C ARG A 213 -5.05 -7.68 -4.37
N TRP A 214 -5.81 -7.94 -3.32
CA TRP A 214 -5.42 -7.66 -1.93
C TRP A 214 -5.47 -8.88 -1.01
N GLY A 215 -6.10 -9.98 -1.45
CA GLY A 215 -6.46 -11.13 -0.64
C GLY A 215 -5.52 -12.33 -0.75
N ASP A 216 -5.21 -12.75 -1.95
CA ASP A 216 -4.54 -14.02 -2.26
C ASP A 216 -3.21 -13.78 -2.98
N ALA A 217 -2.30 -12.97 -2.39
CA ALA A 217 -0.96 -12.86 -2.92
C ALA A 217 -0.29 -14.23 -2.83
N PRO A 218 0.08 -14.82 -3.97
CA PRO A 218 0.81 -16.07 -3.98
C PRO A 218 2.16 -15.92 -3.29
N ASP A 219 2.77 -17.03 -2.88
CA ASP A 219 4.07 -17.07 -2.18
C ASP A 219 5.23 -16.41 -2.95
N TRP A 220 5.09 -16.21 -4.27
CA TRP A 220 6.09 -15.51 -5.10
C TRP A 220 6.31 -14.03 -4.72
N TRP A 221 5.43 -13.41 -3.96
CA TRP A 221 5.66 -12.08 -3.38
C TRP A 221 6.84 -12.07 -2.43
N GLU A 222 7.26 -13.22 -1.98
CA GLU A 222 8.50 -13.43 -1.24
C GLU A 222 9.72 -13.59 -2.15
N ASP A 223 9.51 -13.80 -3.47
CA ASP A 223 10.59 -14.00 -4.43
C ASP A 223 11.34 -12.67 -4.64
N ARG A 224 12.57 -12.67 -4.14
CA ARG A 224 13.45 -11.50 -4.12
C ARG A 224 14.13 -11.26 -5.48
N ASP A 225 14.10 -12.25 -6.36
CA ASP A 225 14.95 -12.28 -7.55
C ASP A 225 14.35 -11.46 -8.71
N SER A 226 13.04 -11.19 -8.72
CA SER A 226 12.38 -10.36 -9.72
C SER A 226 12.56 -8.85 -9.53
N LEU A 227 12.88 -8.37 -8.33
CA LEU A 227 13.06 -6.95 -8.03
C LEU A 227 14.29 -6.29 -8.68
N PRO A 228 15.46 -6.96 -8.86
CA PRO A 228 16.59 -6.39 -9.57
C PRO A 228 16.31 -6.08 -11.06
N GLU A 229 15.52 -6.92 -11.72
CA GLU A 229 15.12 -6.68 -13.12
C GLU A 229 14.19 -5.48 -13.27
N TRP A 230 13.26 -5.29 -12.36
CA TRP A 230 12.43 -4.09 -12.30
C TRP A 230 13.29 -2.81 -12.19
N ARG A 231 14.30 -2.83 -11.33
CA ARG A 231 15.22 -1.69 -11.17
C ARG A 231 16.00 -1.39 -12.45
N ARG A 232 16.32 -2.42 -13.23
CA ARG A 232 16.98 -2.25 -14.54
C ARG A 232 16.06 -1.60 -15.56
N LEU A 233 14.81 -2.05 -15.66
CA LEU A 233 13.83 -1.45 -16.59
C LEU A 233 13.49 -0.01 -16.26
N ARG A 234 13.66 0.40 -15.02
CA ARG A 234 13.47 1.79 -14.62
C ARG A 234 14.40 2.74 -15.39
N GLY A 235 15.64 2.32 -15.68
CA GLY A 235 16.57 3.07 -16.51
C GLY A 235 16.21 3.09 -18.00
N GLU A 236 15.25 2.29 -18.46
CA GLU A 236 14.77 2.31 -19.85
C GLU A 236 13.65 3.34 -20.08
N PHE A 237 13.13 3.96 -19.03
CA PHE A 237 12.15 5.06 -19.09
C PHE A 237 12.80 6.46 -19.03
N ASP A 238 14.12 6.53 -18.78
CA ASP A 238 14.94 7.75 -18.85
C ASP A 238 15.39 8.01 -20.30
#